data_9453a4c1fdfcf8097b93f93632bec12b
#
_entry.id   9453a4c1fdfcf8097b93f93632bec12b
#
_cell.length_a   1.000
_cell.length_b   1.000
_cell.length_c   1.000
_cell.angle_alpha   90.00
_cell.angle_beta   90.00
_cell.angle_gamma   90.00
#
_symmetry.space_group_name_H-M   'P 1'
#
loop_
_entity.id
_entity.type
_entity.pdbx_description
1 polymer ?
#
loop_
_entity_poly.entity_id
_entity_poly.type
_entity_poly.pdbx_seq_one_letter_code
_entity_poly.pdbx_strand_id
1 'polypeptide(L)'
;MRVLRFFLFISKGVLLLTAMTTILWLTAVVILGCVLFQRLSGKVGVPALLFFILLGMFFGTDGVVKIPFDNFELAQNVCSVALLFIMFYGGFGTNVRSARPVAAQAVLLSSVGTVLTAGLVGVFCHFVLGVALWESFLIGAVISSTDAASVFSVLRSRHLNLKYHTASLLEVESGSNDPFSYMLTTIVLSVMRGGSSGGQFAAMLAAQIGYGVLFGVVLALAARWVLGRFRFSAGFDAVFAVSVALLSYVLPEMLGGNGYLSVYLTGMILGNSRIPNKSGLVHFFDAATALMQMVLFFLLGLLAFPSQLPRIAPRALLIALFLTFVARPAVVALLLTPFRAPLRQQLLVSWSGLRGAASIVFAIMATMHPAVMQNDVFHIVFFIVLFSVLLQGTCLPRVAAKLGMTDDGADVMKTFTDYVDEVPVQFIRFSLPEGHPWAGQAVRQVVLPPASILVLVLRGDRRIVPDGSVQLQAGDTLILSGTAAGAVEGVHLYEKTLDADSSWLDQPLCRIHTGDRLVILVRRGGQILIPDGDTVLRLGDRLVINDPQSKS
;
A
#
# COMPACT_ATOMS: atom_id res chain seq x y z
N MET A 1 -5.88 -19.44 -34.06
CA MET A 1 -7.01 -20.41 -34.16
C MET A 1 -7.26 -21.22 -32.88
N ARG A 2 -6.25 -21.76 -32.17
CA ARG A 2 -6.45 -22.49 -30.90
C ARG A 2 -6.98 -21.61 -29.75
N VAL A 3 -6.51 -20.38 -29.60
CA VAL A 3 -6.98 -19.42 -28.59
C VAL A 3 -8.43 -19.02 -28.82
N LEU A 4 -8.84 -18.80 -30.07
CA LEU A 4 -10.22 -18.45 -30.41
C LEU A 4 -11.21 -19.62 -30.14
N ARG A 5 -10.77 -20.86 -30.36
CA ARG A 5 -11.57 -22.07 -30.01
C ARG A 5 -11.68 -22.26 -28.49
N PHE A 6 -10.63 -21.89 -27.72
CA PHE A 6 -10.66 -21.91 -26.25
C PHE A 6 -11.66 -20.88 -25.71
N PHE A 7 -11.69 -19.66 -26.27
CA PHE A 7 -12.66 -18.62 -25.89
C PHE A 7 -14.10 -18.99 -26.30
N LEU A 8 -14.34 -19.62 -27.46
CA LEU A 8 -15.64 -20.10 -27.87
C LEU A 8 -16.14 -21.27 -27.01
N PHE A 9 -15.25 -22.14 -26.53
CA PHE A 9 -15.57 -23.20 -25.58
C PHE A 9 -15.96 -22.64 -24.21
N ILE A 10 -15.25 -21.62 -23.73
CA ILE A 10 -15.57 -20.88 -22.50
C ILE A 10 -16.96 -20.19 -22.64
N SER A 11 -17.22 -19.52 -23.75
CA SER A 11 -18.51 -18.84 -24.01
C SER A 11 -19.71 -19.80 -24.00
N LYS A 12 -19.58 -21.02 -24.51
CA LYS A 12 -20.63 -22.02 -24.45
C LYS A 12 -20.80 -22.68 -23.07
N GLY A 13 -19.72 -22.81 -22.29
CA GLY A 13 -19.77 -23.33 -20.92
C GLY A 13 -20.41 -22.34 -19.93
N VAL A 14 -20.26 -21.06 -20.15
CA VAL A 14 -20.85 -19.99 -19.32
C VAL A 14 -22.38 -19.95 -19.40
N LEU A 15 -22.98 -20.37 -20.49
CA LEU A 15 -24.45 -20.39 -20.66
C LEU A 15 -25.18 -21.39 -19.73
N LEU A 16 -24.46 -22.36 -19.15
CA LEU A 16 -25.01 -23.38 -18.26
C LEU A 16 -24.80 -23.11 -16.76
N LEU A 17 -24.05 -22.02 -16.41
CA LEU A 17 -23.77 -21.68 -15.04
C LEU A 17 -24.85 -20.75 -14.47
N THR A 18 -25.14 -20.88 -13.17
CA THR A 18 -25.97 -19.89 -12.46
C THR A 18 -25.26 -18.53 -12.46
N ALA A 19 -26.03 -17.43 -12.39
CA ALA A 19 -25.45 -16.07 -12.40
C ALA A 19 -24.33 -15.90 -11.34
N MET A 20 -24.48 -16.52 -10.18
CA MET A 20 -23.48 -16.47 -9.09
C MET A 20 -22.17 -17.18 -9.48
N THR A 21 -22.25 -18.39 -10.04
CA THR A 21 -21.05 -19.14 -10.45
C THR A 21 -20.33 -18.47 -11.61
N THR A 22 -21.04 -17.81 -12.51
CA THR A 22 -20.47 -17.03 -13.59
C THR A 22 -19.67 -15.84 -13.05
N ILE A 23 -20.23 -15.08 -12.09
CA ILE A 23 -19.57 -13.95 -11.46
C ILE A 23 -18.31 -14.41 -10.73
N LEU A 24 -18.40 -15.49 -9.92
CA LEU A 24 -17.24 -16.02 -9.19
C LEU A 24 -16.14 -16.50 -10.12
N TRP A 25 -16.50 -17.19 -11.19
CA TRP A 25 -15.54 -17.67 -12.20
C TRP A 25 -14.83 -16.49 -12.91
N LEU A 26 -15.60 -15.49 -13.36
CA LEU A 26 -15.03 -14.28 -13.97
C LEU A 26 -14.10 -13.54 -13.01
N THR A 27 -14.52 -13.36 -11.77
CA THR A 27 -13.70 -12.70 -10.74
C THR A 27 -12.39 -13.45 -10.52
N ALA A 28 -12.43 -14.79 -10.42
CA ALA A 28 -11.23 -15.61 -10.25
C ALA A 28 -10.28 -15.50 -11.45
N VAL A 29 -10.81 -15.56 -12.68
CA VAL A 29 -10.02 -15.42 -13.92
C VAL A 29 -9.39 -14.02 -14.01
N VAL A 30 -10.14 -12.97 -13.65
CA VAL A 30 -9.65 -11.59 -13.66
C VAL A 30 -8.52 -11.41 -12.65
N ILE A 31 -8.71 -11.87 -11.40
CA ILE A 31 -7.67 -11.76 -10.37
C ILE A 31 -6.41 -12.52 -10.81
N LEU A 32 -6.55 -13.76 -11.30
CA LEU A 32 -5.44 -14.54 -11.81
C LEU A 32 -4.73 -13.84 -12.97
N GLY A 33 -5.49 -13.29 -13.90
CA GLY A 33 -4.97 -12.49 -15.01
C GLY A 33 -4.18 -11.28 -14.51
N CYS A 34 -4.72 -10.51 -13.56
CA CYS A 34 -4.05 -9.37 -12.95
C CYS A 34 -2.72 -9.76 -12.28
N VAL A 35 -2.70 -10.86 -11.52
CA VAL A 35 -1.48 -11.36 -10.86
C VAL A 35 -0.41 -11.76 -11.88
N LEU A 36 -0.81 -12.46 -12.95
CA LEU A 36 0.11 -12.83 -14.03
C LEU A 36 0.66 -11.59 -14.77
N PHE A 37 -0.20 -10.62 -15.06
CA PHE A 37 0.22 -9.37 -15.69
C PHE A 37 1.10 -8.50 -14.79
N GLN A 38 0.89 -8.51 -13.48
CA GLN A 38 1.78 -7.83 -12.54
C GLN A 38 3.22 -8.34 -12.67
N ARG A 39 3.38 -9.67 -12.78
CA ARG A 39 4.71 -10.27 -13.00
C ARG A 39 5.33 -9.88 -14.36
N LEU A 40 4.50 -9.75 -15.39
CA LEU A 40 4.93 -9.32 -16.72
C LEU A 40 5.32 -7.83 -16.74
N SER A 41 4.59 -6.98 -16.02
CA SER A 41 4.84 -5.54 -15.84
C SER A 41 6.29 -5.26 -15.43
N GLY A 42 6.81 -6.00 -14.45
CA GLY A 42 8.20 -5.88 -14.00
C GLY A 42 9.24 -6.13 -15.09
N LYS A 43 8.94 -7.03 -16.05
CA LYS A 43 9.82 -7.32 -17.17
C LYS A 43 9.74 -6.28 -18.29
N VAL A 44 8.55 -5.79 -18.59
CA VAL A 44 8.31 -4.83 -19.69
C VAL A 44 8.61 -3.39 -19.25
N GLY A 45 8.51 -3.09 -17.96
CA GLY A 45 8.74 -1.75 -17.40
C GLY A 45 7.57 -0.79 -17.61
N VAL A 46 6.37 -1.32 -17.78
CA VAL A 46 5.10 -0.58 -17.87
C VAL A 46 4.34 -0.78 -16.55
N PRO A 47 3.71 0.25 -15.97
CA PRO A 47 2.94 0.08 -14.74
C PRO A 47 1.87 -1.01 -14.84
N ALA A 48 1.77 -1.87 -13.81
CA ALA A 48 0.81 -2.99 -13.79
C ALA A 48 -0.65 -2.53 -13.93
N LEU A 49 -0.95 -1.34 -13.43
CA LEU A 49 -2.28 -0.74 -13.47
C LEU A 49 -2.83 -0.58 -14.89
N LEU A 50 -1.94 -0.31 -15.87
CA LEU A 50 -2.33 -0.26 -17.28
C LEU A 50 -2.88 -1.60 -17.77
N PHE A 51 -2.27 -2.71 -17.36
CA PHE A 51 -2.74 -4.04 -17.74
C PHE A 51 -4.11 -4.35 -17.13
N PHE A 52 -4.39 -3.88 -15.90
CA PHE A 52 -5.69 -4.06 -15.26
C PHE A 52 -6.78 -3.29 -16.01
N ILE A 53 -6.49 -2.05 -16.43
CA ILE A 53 -7.41 -1.25 -17.27
C ILE A 53 -7.66 -1.97 -18.60
N LEU A 54 -6.59 -2.38 -19.31
CA LEU A 54 -6.71 -3.06 -20.60
C LEU A 54 -7.48 -4.38 -20.49
N LEU A 55 -7.27 -5.12 -19.39
CA LEU A 55 -8.03 -6.33 -19.12
C LEU A 55 -9.52 -6.00 -18.91
N GLY A 56 -9.85 -4.95 -18.17
CA GLY A 56 -11.21 -4.45 -18.02
C GLY A 56 -11.85 -4.07 -19.34
N MET A 57 -11.15 -3.32 -20.19
CA MET A 57 -11.61 -2.96 -21.54
C MET A 57 -11.82 -4.19 -22.43
N PHE A 58 -10.98 -5.22 -22.30
CA PHE A 58 -11.13 -6.48 -23.05
C PHE A 58 -12.41 -7.22 -22.68
N PHE A 59 -12.81 -7.20 -21.41
CA PHE A 59 -14.03 -7.82 -20.92
C PHE A 59 -15.27 -6.92 -21.08
N GLY A 60 -15.11 -5.60 -21.18
CA GLY A 60 -16.19 -4.61 -21.21
C GLY A 60 -17.14 -4.71 -22.38
N THR A 61 -18.18 -3.89 -22.37
CA THR A 61 -19.29 -3.87 -23.34
C THR A 61 -18.80 -3.71 -24.78
N ASP A 62 -17.82 -2.85 -25.01
CA ASP A 62 -17.17 -2.62 -26.30
C ASP A 62 -15.94 -3.53 -26.53
N GLY A 63 -15.63 -4.39 -25.56
CA GLY A 63 -14.47 -5.26 -25.64
C GLY A 63 -14.69 -6.52 -26.47
N VAL A 64 -13.73 -7.45 -26.39
CA VAL A 64 -13.80 -8.74 -27.11
C VAL A 64 -14.81 -9.68 -26.49
N VAL A 65 -14.93 -9.71 -25.15
CA VAL A 65 -15.83 -10.61 -24.42
C VAL A 65 -17.26 -10.06 -24.37
N LYS A 66 -17.42 -8.73 -24.45
CA LYS A 66 -18.71 -8.04 -24.52
C LYS A 66 -19.61 -8.30 -23.32
N ILE A 67 -19.08 -8.19 -22.10
CA ILE A 67 -19.89 -8.25 -20.89
C ILE A 67 -20.63 -6.91 -20.76
N PRO A 68 -21.98 -6.90 -20.78
CA PRO A 68 -22.73 -5.67 -20.59
C PRO A 68 -22.57 -5.19 -19.14
N PHE A 69 -21.82 -4.11 -18.96
CA PHE A 69 -21.63 -3.47 -17.66
C PHE A 69 -21.65 -1.96 -17.84
N ASP A 70 -22.74 -1.35 -17.40
CA ASP A 70 -23.00 0.10 -17.44
C ASP A 70 -23.48 0.63 -16.08
N ASN A 71 -23.32 -0.16 -15.02
CA ASN A 71 -23.78 0.18 -13.68
C ASN A 71 -22.74 1.06 -12.96
N PHE A 72 -22.80 2.38 -13.23
CA PHE A 72 -21.96 3.38 -12.59
C PHE A 72 -22.15 3.47 -11.07
N GLU A 73 -23.38 3.21 -10.56
CA GLU A 73 -23.66 3.22 -9.12
C GLU A 73 -22.92 2.11 -8.40
N LEU A 74 -23.01 0.87 -8.89
CA LEU A 74 -22.26 -0.25 -8.33
C LEU A 74 -20.75 0.01 -8.40
N ALA A 75 -20.28 0.51 -9.55
CA ALA A 75 -18.86 0.83 -9.73
C ALA A 75 -18.42 1.94 -8.77
N GLN A 76 -19.20 3.00 -8.56
CA GLN A 76 -18.90 4.05 -7.60
C GLN A 76 -18.77 3.49 -6.19
N ASN A 77 -19.71 2.67 -5.75
CA ASN A 77 -19.69 2.09 -4.40
C ASN A 77 -18.46 1.21 -4.19
N VAL A 78 -18.17 0.30 -5.12
CA VAL A 78 -16.99 -0.58 -5.03
C VAL A 78 -15.69 0.21 -5.09
N CYS A 79 -15.58 1.15 -6.02
CA CYS A 79 -14.38 1.98 -6.19
C CYS A 79 -14.16 2.93 -5.01
N SER A 80 -15.23 3.45 -4.37
CA SER A 80 -15.11 4.28 -3.16
C SER A 80 -14.56 3.48 -1.98
N VAL A 81 -15.02 2.23 -1.80
CA VAL A 81 -14.47 1.33 -0.78
C VAL A 81 -13.01 0.99 -1.12
N ALA A 82 -12.70 0.70 -2.37
CA ALA A 82 -11.33 0.42 -2.79
C ALA A 82 -10.40 1.62 -2.52
N LEU A 83 -10.85 2.83 -2.86
CA LEU A 83 -10.09 4.07 -2.61
C LEU A 83 -9.88 4.31 -1.11
N LEU A 84 -10.88 4.00 -0.26
CA LEU A 84 -10.76 4.08 1.20
C LEU A 84 -9.59 3.22 1.72
N PHE A 85 -9.48 1.97 1.27
CA PHE A 85 -8.36 1.08 1.66
C PHE A 85 -7.02 1.61 1.16
N ILE A 86 -6.97 2.08 -0.08
CA ILE A 86 -5.77 2.68 -0.69
C ILE A 86 -5.33 3.91 0.12
N MET A 87 -6.27 4.79 0.50
CA MET A 87 -5.99 6.00 1.28
C MET A 87 -5.53 5.68 2.70
N PHE A 88 -6.18 4.71 3.37
CA PHE A 88 -5.78 4.28 4.70
C PHE A 88 -4.34 3.73 4.70
N TYR A 89 -4.05 2.82 3.78
CA TYR A 89 -2.72 2.23 3.67
C TYR A 89 -1.66 3.25 3.22
N GLY A 90 -2.00 4.15 2.29
CA GLY A 90 -1.15 5.26 1.89
C GLY A 90 -0.75 6.13 3.08
N GLY A 91 -1.71 6.50 3.94
CA GLY A 91 -1.44 7.20 5.20
C GLY A 91 -0.60 6.34 6.16
N PHE A 92 -0.97 5.07 6.35
CA PHE A 92 -0.30 4.15 7.26
C PHE A 92 1.16 3.89 6.86
N GLY A 93 1.45 3.86 5.55
CA GLY A 93 2.79 3.72 4.99
C GLY A 93 3.66 4.99 5.07
N THR A 94 3.05 6.16 5.22
CA THR A 94 3.76 7.44 5.22
C THR A 94 4.65 7.60 6.46
N ASN A 95 5.97 7.69 6.26
CA ASN A 95 6.93 7.90 7.34
C ASN A 95 7.09 9.40 7.64
N VAL A 96 6.41 9.88 8.69
CA VAL A 96 6.42 11.31 9.09
C VAL A 96 7.82 11.82 9.42
N ARG A 97 8.72 11.00 9.96
CA ARG A 97 10.10 11.43 10.28
C ARG A 97 10.89 11.70 9.00
N SER A 98 10.80 10.83 8.02
CA SER A 98 11.46 10.98 6.71
C SER A 98 10.84 12.11 5.89
N ALA A 99 9.53 12.36 6.07
CA ALA A 99 8.80 13.41 5.38
C ALA A 99 9.00 14.80 6.01
N ARG A 100 9.41 14.88 7.28
CA ARG A 100 9.52 16.15 8.02
C ARG A 100 10.31 17.25 7.30
N PRO A 101 11.46 16.97 6.65
CA PRO A 101 12.22 18.02 5.93
C PRO A 101 11.46 18.63 4.76
N VAL A 102 10.52 17.90 4.16
CA VAL A 102 9.75 18.31 2.96
C VAL A 102 8.26 18.48 3.25
N ALA A 103 7.84 18.39 4.52
CA ALA A 103 6.43 18.40 4.92
C ALA A 103 5.71 19.70 4.49
N ALA A 104 6.33 20.88 4.70
CA ALA A 104 5.75 22.16 4.30
C ALA A 104 5.56 22.24 2.78
N GLN A 105 6.51 21.75 2.00
CA GLN A 105 6.45 21.71 0.54
C GLN A 105 5.35 20.76 0.08
N ALA A 106 5.26 19.56 0.69
CA ALA A 106 4.26 18.56 0.35
C ALA A 106 2.84 19.03 0.67
N VAL A 107 2.62 19.61 1.86
CA VAL A 107 1.31 20.15 2.25
C VAL A 107 0.89 21.32 1.34
N LEU A 108 1.82 22.19 0.97
CA LEU A 108 1.53 23.30 0.07
C LEU A 108 1.18 22.81 -1.34
N LEU A 109 1.90 21.82 -1.86
CA LEU A 109 1.60 21.22 -3.16
C LEU A 109 0.28 20.45 -3.15
N SER A 110 -0.02 19.69 -2.08
CA SER A 110 -1.24 18.90 -1.99
C SER A 110 -2.50 19.73 -1.74
N SER A 111 -2.39 20.92 -1.17
CA SER A 111 -3.51 21.81 -0.88
C SER A 111 -3.61 22.93 -1.93
N VAL A 112 -2.81 23.97 -1.82
CA VAL A 112 -2.80 25.12 -2.73
C VAL A 112 -2.43 24.69 -4.15
N GLY A 113 -1.49 23.75 -4.30
CA GLY A 113 -1.09 23.21 -5.60
C GLY A 113 -2.24 22.51 -6.33
N THR A 114 -3.04 21.74 -5.61
CA THR A 114 -4.24 21.08 -6.15
C THR A 114 -5.28 22.11 -6.63
N VAL A 115 -5.54 23.13 -5.82
CA VAL A 115 -6.48 24.23 -6.18
C VAL A 115 -5.99 25.00 -7.41
N LEU A 116 -4.72 25.38 -7.44
CA LEU A 116 -4.14 26.11 -8.58
C LEU A 116 -4.13 25.27 -9.85
N THR A 117 -3.79 23.98 -9.73
CA THR A 117 -3.82 23.05 -10.88
C THR A 117 -5.25 22.91 -11.42
N ALA A 118 -6.25 22.71 -10.54
CA ALA A 118 -7.66 22.65 -10.91
C ALA A 118 -8.12 23.95 -11.59
N GLY A 119 -7.73 25.09 -11.04
CA GLY A 119 -8.04 26.42 -11.59
C GLY A 119 -7.45 26.65 -12.98
N LEU A 120 -6.15 26.37 -13.15
CA LEU A 120 -5.48 26.54 -14.45
C LEU A 120 -6.09 25.63 -15.53
N VAL A 121 -6.36 24.37 -15.20
CA VAL A 121 -7.01 23.44 -16.13
C VAL A 121 -8.45 23.89 -16.43
N GLY A 122 -9.21 24.34 -15.42
CA GLY A 122 -10.55 24.87 -15.61
C GLY A 122 -10.57 26.08 -16.55
N VAL A 123 -9.66 27.03 -16.35
CA VAL A 123 -9.50 28.20 -17.24
C VAL A 123 -9.15 27.75 -18.66
N PHE A 124 -8.23 26.82 -18.82
CA PHE A 124 -7.86 26.28 -20.14
C PHE A 124 -9.05 25.61 -20.84
N CYS A 125 -9.79 24.75 -20.13
CA CYS A 125 -10.94 24.07 -20.70
C CYS A 125 -12.04 25.07 -21.13
N HIS A 126 -12.26 26.13 -20.35
CA HIS A 126 -13.27 27.14 -20.65
C HIS A 126 -12.87 28.00 -21.85
N PHE A 127 -11.68 28.62 -21.83
CA PHE A 127 -11.30 29.62 -22.83
C PHE A 127 -10.73 29.00 -24.12
N VAL A 128 -10.10 27.83 -24.04
CA VAL A 128 -9.47 27.20 -25.22
C VAL A 128 -10.35 26.12 -25.83
N LEU A 129 -11.04 25.32 -25.01
CA LEU A 129 -11.87 24.23 -25.51
C LEU A 129 -13.36 24.57 -25.58
N GLY A 130 -13.77 25.75 -25.07
CA GLY A 130 -15.16 26.22 -25.11
C GLY A 130 -16.11 25.42 -24.21
N VAL A 131 -15.61 24.74 -23.19
CA VAL A 131 -16.42 23.97 -22.24
C VAL A 131 -17.13 24.94 -21.28
N ALA A 132 -18.34 24.58 -20.82
CA ALA A 132 -19.08 25.38 -19.84
C ALA A 132 -18.25 25.64 -18.57
N LEU A 133 -18.36 26.82 -17.96
CA LEU A 133 -17.45 27.28 -16.91
C LEU A 133 -17.32 26.29 -15.75
N TRP A 134 -18.42 25.88 -15.16
CA TRP A 134 -18.41 25.00 -13.99
C TRP A 134 -17.99 23.56 -14.35
N GLU A 135 -18.34 23.08 -15.54
CA GLU A 135 -17.90 21.79 -16.06
C GLU A 135 -16.39 21.79 -16.32
N SER A 136 -15.83 22.93 -16.77
CA SER A 136 -14.39 23.12 -16.92
C SER A 136 -13.65 23.01 -15.58
N PHE A 137 -14.16 23.67 -14.54
CA PHE A 137 -13.61 23.57 -13.19
C PHE A 137 -13.81 22.19 -12.58
N LEU A 138 -14.91 21.48 -12.91
CA LEU A 138 -15.13 20.11 -12.50
C LEU A 138 -14.06 19.17 -13.07
N ILE A 139 -13.80 19.25 -14.39
CA ILE A 139 -12.71 18.51 -15.03
C ILE A 139 -11.38 18.82 -14.33
N GLY A 140 -11.08 20.09 -14.10
CA GLY A 140 -9.88 20.52 -13.39
C GLY A 140 -9.78 19.95 -11.98
N ALA A 141 -10.87 19.99 -11.19
CA ALA A 141 -10.92 19.46 -9.83
C ALA A 141 -10.65 17.94 -9.80
N VAL A 142 -11.35 17.19 -10.65
CA VAL A 142 -11.25 15.73 -10.72
C VAL A 142 -9.84 15.27 -11.11
N ILE A 143 -9.19 15.96 -12.05
CA ILE A 143 -7.84 15.56 -12.51
C ILE A 143 -6.71 16.24 -11.73
N SER A 144 -6.99 17.02 -10.70
CA SER A 144 -5.96 17.72 -9.91
C SER A 144 -5.19 16.80 -8.95
N SER A 145 -5.77 15.67 -8.56
CA SER A 145 -5.14 14.63 -7.74
C SER A 145 -4.01 13.92 -8.49
N THR A 146 -2.94 13.51 -7.78
CA THR A 146 -1.82 12.74 -8.33
C THR A 146 -1.72 11.36 -7.68
N ASP A 147 -1.10 10.40 -8.33
CA ASP A 147 -1.03 9.00 -7.89
C ASP A 147 0.41 8.60 -7.55
N ALA A 148 0.75 8.59 -6.25
CA ALA A 148 2.03 8.10 -5.78
C ALA A 148 2.19 6.58 -5.96
N ALA A 149 1.13 5.80 -5.87
CA ALA A 149 1.23 4.35 -5.95
C ALA A 149 1.82 3.93 -7.30
N SER A 150 1.37 4.56 -8.40
CA SER A 150 1.96 4.36 -9.73
C SER A 150 3.42 4.79 -9.81
N VAL A 151 3.76 5.95 -9.23
CA VAL A 151 5.16 6.46 -9.19
C VAL A 151 6.06 5.47 -8.47
N PHE A 152 5.66 5.06 -7.25
CA PHE A 152 6.47 4.15 -6.44
C PHE A 152 6.56 2.76 -7.02
N SER A 153 5.49 2.24 -7.63
CA SER A 153 5.53 0.96 -8.35
C SER A 153 6.63 0.95 -9.42
N VAL A 154 6.75 2.05 -10.17
CA VAL A 154 7.79 2.18 -11.20
C VAL A 154 9.19 2.35 -10.58
N LEU A 155 9.35 3.18 -9.55
CA LEU A 155 10.64 3.41 -8.89
C LEU A 155 11.16 2.12 -8.23
N ARG A 156 10.29 1.37 -7.53
CA ARG A 156 10.65 0.08 -6.89
C ARG A 156 11.03 -0.98 -7.92
N SER A 157 10.26 -1.12 -9.00
CA SER A 157 10.56 -2.12 -10.04
C SER A 157 11.93 -1.91 -10.71
N ARG A 158 12.49 -0.71 -10.59
CA ARG A 158 13.79 -0.32 -11.15
C ARG A 158 14.86 -0.08 -10.08
N HIS A 159 14.55 -0.31 -8.79
CA HIS A 159 15.47 -0.05 -7.66
C HIS A 159 16.04 1.38 -7.66
N LEU A 160 15.21 2.38 -8.03
CA LEU A 160 15.64 3.77 -8.14
C LEU A 160 15.33 4.53 -6.85
N ASN A 161 16.34 5.19 -6.30
CA ASN A 161 16.21 6.15 -5.23
C ASN A 161 16.30 7.58 -5.77
N LEU A 162 15.65 8.56 -5.11
CA LEU A 162 15.59 9.94 -5.58
C LEU A 162 16.29 10.89 -4.59
N LYS A 163 17.10 11.81 -5.12
CA LYS A 163 17.79 12.85 -4.34
C LYS A 163 16.84 13.85 -3.69
N TYR A 164 17.34 14.59 -2.71
CA TYR A 164 16.65 15.72 -2.05
C TYR A 164 15.33 15.36 -1.38
N HIS A 165 15.19 14.14 -0.85
CA HIS A 165 13.93 13.64 -0.25
C HIS A 165 12.73 13.74 -1.20
N THR A 166 12.97 13.73 -2.53
CA THR A 166 11.92 13.89 -3.53
C THR A 166 10.90 12.76 -3.46
N ALA A 167 11.32 11.56 -3.11
CA ALA A 167 10.41 10.43 -2.92
C ALA A 167 9.41 10.72 -1.79
N SER A 168 9.89 11.10 -0.59
CA SER A 168 9.02 11.45 0.54
C SER A 168 8.12 12.67 0.23
N LEU A 169 8.61 13.63 -0.57
CA LEU A 169 7.80 14.76 -1.04
C LEU A 169 6.62 14.27 -1.89
N LEU A 170 6.88 13.42 -2.88
CA LEU A 170 5.85 12.88 -3.77
C LEU A 170 4.85 11.98 -3.04
N GLU A 171 5.32 11.22 -2.06
CA GLU A 171 4.47 10.33 -1.24
C GLU A 171 3.46 11.15 -0.42
N VAL A 172 3.93 12.13 0.34
CA VAL A 172 3.05 12.97 1.18
C VAL A 172 2.17 13.87 0.32
N GLU A 173 2.70 14.44 -0.76
CA GLU A 173 1.91 15.23 -1.68
C GLU A 173 0.73 14.43 -2.23
N SER A 174 1.00 13.28 -2.80
CA SER A 174 0.00 12.48 -3.47
C SER A 174 -1.01 11.85 -2.50
N GLY A 175 -0.56 11.35 -1.34
CA GLY A 175 -1.50 10.85 -0.33
C GLY A 175 -2.43 11.91 0.24
N SER A 176 -2.00 13.18 0.24
CA SER A 176 -2.78 14.29 0.80
C SER A 176 -3.62 15.03 -0.24
N ASN A 177 -3.30 14.99 -1.53
CA ASN A 177 -4.01 15.77 -2.55
C ASN A 177 -5.35 15.15 -2.98
N ASP A 178 -5.54 13.84 -2.82
CA ASP A 178 -6.80 13.16 -3.13
C ASP A 178 -7.97 13.71 -2.31
N PRO A 179 -7.85 13.88 -0.97
CA PRO A 179 -8.87 14.56 -0.18
C PRO A 179 -9.19 15.98 -0.64
N PHE A 180 -8.18 16.75 -1.10
CA PHE A 180 -8.40 18.10 -1.62
C PHE A 180 -9.10 18.09 -2.98
N SER A 181 -8.74 17.17 -3.86
CA SER A 181 -9.41 16.96 -5.15
C SER A 181 -10.87 16.55 -4.96
N TYR A 182 -11.15 15.62 -4.03
CA TYR A 182 -12.52 15.25 -3.62
C TYR A 182 -13.32 16.46 -3.15
N MET A 183 -12.74 17.26 -2.25
CA MET A 183 -13.35 18.45 -1.71
C MET A 183 -13.69 19.46 -2.81
N LEU A 184 -12.75 19.74 -3.72
CA LEU A 184 -13.00 20.63 -4.86
C LEU A 184 -14.10 20.09 -5.77
N THR A 185 -14.09 18.78 -6.06
CA THR A 185 -15.10 18.13 -6.90
C THR A 185 -16.49 18.27 -6.28
N THR A 186 -16.65 17.99 -4.99
CA THR A 186 -17.95 18.11 -4.29
C THR A 186 -18.42 19.54 -4.21
N ILE A 187 -17.51 20.51 -4.01
CA ILE A 187 -17.85 21.94 -4.02
C ILE A 187 -18.34 22.36 -5.41
N VAL A 188 -17.62 22.02 -6.48
CA VAL A 188 -18.02 22.40 -7.84
C VAL A 188 -19.36 21.77 -8.21
N LEU A 189 -19.60 20.50 -7.88
CA LEU A 189 -20.88 19.83 -8.09
C LEU A 189 -22.03 20.51 -7.32
N SER A 190 -21.77 20.94 -6.09
CA SER A 190 -22.76 21.73 -5.31
C SER A 190 -23.13 23.05 -5.98
N VAL A 191 -22.14 23.73 -6.57
CA VAL A 191 -22.40 24.98 -7.35
C VAL A 191 -23.22 24.69 -8.58
N MET A 192 -22.89 23.64 -9.34
CA MET A 192 -23.61 23.27 -10.55
C MET A 192 -25.10 22.96 -10.29
N ARG A 193 -25.42 22.54 -9.08
CA ARG A 193 -26.81 22.29 -8.64
C ARG A 193 -27.64 23.54 -8.38
N GLY A 194 -27.04 24.71 -8.40
CA GLY A 194 -27.78 26.01 -8.41
C GLY A 194 -28.10 26.58 -7.03
N GLY A 195 -27.28 26.40 -5.99
CA GLY A 195 -27.73 26.77 -4.66
C GLY A 195 -26.74 27.29 -3.64
N SER A 196 -25.56 27.80 -3.99
CA SER A 196 -24.61 28.15 -2.92
C SER A 196 -24.18 29.61 -2.94
N SER A 197 -24.45 30.34 -1.86
CA SER A 197 -23.84 31.63 -1.58
C SER A 197 -22.38 31.50 -1.15
N GLY A 198 -21.55 32.55 -1.28
CA GLY A 198 -20.15 32.52 -0.86
C GLY A 198 -19.93 32.07 0.60
N GLY A 199 -20.87 32.40 1.50
CA GLY A 199 -20.84 31.95 2.89
C GLY A 199 -21.07 30.45 3.05
N GLN A 200 -21.91 29.84 2.21
CA GLN A 200 -22.15 28.39 2.21
C GLN A 200 -20.91 27.61 1.73
N PHE A 201 -20.15 28.18 0.77
CA PHE A 201 -18.88 27.59 0.35
C PHE A 201 -17.84 27.54 1.48
N ALA A 202 -17.70 28.70 2.17
CA ALA A 202 -16.77 28.77 3.30
C ALA A 202 -17.16 27.78 4.41
N ALA A 203 -18.46 27.68 4.70
CA ALA A 203 -18.96 26.70 5.68
C ALA A 203 -18.74 25.26 5.25
N MET A 204 -18.98 24.92 3.98
CA MET A 204 -18.74 23.59 3.42
C MET A 204 -17.26 23.21 3.45
N LEU A 205 -16.39 24.14 3.07
CA LEU A 205 -14.94 23.96 3.14
C LEU A 205 -14.47 23.74 4.60
N ALA A 206 -14.96 24.59 5.51
CA ALA A 206 -14.64 24.47 6.94
C ALA A 206 -15.15 23.15 7.54
N ALA A 207 -16.36 22.70 7.16
CA ALA A 207 -16.91 21.42 7.60
C ALA A 207 -16.10 20.24 7.07
N GLN A 208 -15.77 20.22 5.78
CA GLN A 208 -14.99 19.15 5.18
C GLN A 208 -13.61 19.00 5.83
N ILE A 209 -12.88 20.10 6.01
CA ILE A 209 -11.58 20.07 6.67
C ILE A 209 -11.74 19.81 8.17
N GLY A 210 -12.62 20.53 8.84
CA GLY A 210 -12.80 20.45 10.29
C GLY A 210 -13.22 19.06 10.77
N TYR A 211 -14.30 18.51 10.22
CA TYR A 211 -14.75 17.15 10.58
C TYR A 211 -13.78 16.09 10.07
N GLY A 212 -13.19 16.24 8.88
CA GLY A 212 -12.18 15.32 8.37
C GLY A 212 -10.98 15.19 9.32
N VAL A 213 -10.42 16.32 9.76
CA VAL A 213 -9.30 16.34 10.71
C VAL A 213 -9.73 15.85 12.09
N LEU A 214 -10.86 16.33 12.61
CA LEU A 214 -11.36 15.96 13.94
C LEU A 214 -11.51 14.43 14.07
N PHE A 215 -12.30 13.82 13.18
CA PHE A 215 -12.54 12.38 13.24
C PHE A 215 -11.29 11.57 12.91
N GLY A 216 -10.46 12.02 11.98
CA GLY A 216 -9.19 11.38 11.67
C GLY A 216 -8.25 11.30 12.88
N VAL A 217 -8.13 12.39 13.64
CA VAL A 217 -7.30 12.43 14.85
C VAL A 217 -7.94 11.64 15.99
N VAL A 218 -9.23 11.87 16.29
CA VAL A 218 -9.93 11.24 17.42
C VAL A 218 -9.96 9.73 17.25
N LEU A 219 -10.34 9.22 16.07
CA LEU A 219 -10.41 7.78 15.82
C LEU A 219 -9.02 7.12 15.81
N ALA A 220 -8.01 7.81 15.29
CA ALA A 220 -6.63 7.33 15.35
C ALA A 220 -6.12 7.19 16.79
N LEU A 221 -6.37 8.20 17.63
CA LEU A 221 -5.97 8.17 19.04
C LEU A 221 -6.73 7.10 19.83
N ALA A 222 -8.04 6.97 19.58
CA ALA A 222 -8.86 5.92 20.17
C ALA A 222 -8.37 4.53 19.75
N ALA A 223 -8.13 4.31 18.46
CA ALA A 223 -7.62 3.04 17.95
C ALA A 223 -6.21 2.71 18.48
N ARG A 224 -5.32 3.70 18.55
CA ARG A 224 -4.01 3.53 19.19
C ARG A 224 -4.13 3.12 20.66
N TRP A 225 -5.06 3.74 21.40
CA TRP A 225 -5.31 3.41 22.82
C TRP A 225 -5.83 1.98 22.96
N VAL A 226 -6.82 1.58 22.14
CA VAL A 226 -7.39 0.22 22.16
C VAL A 226 -6.31 -0.82 21.81
N LEU A 227 -5.58 -0.64 20.70
CA LEU A 227 -4.52 -1.56 20.29
C LEU A 227 -3.37 -1.67 21.31
N GLY A 228 -3.08 -0.57 22.02
CA GLY A 228 -2.06 -0.57 23.08
C GLY A 228 -2.53 -1.22 24.38
N ARG A 229 -3.83 -1.19 24.67
CA ARG A 229 -4.41 -1.69 25.93
C ARG A 229 -4.85 -3.14 25.85
N PHE A 230 -5.43 -3.55 24.72
CA PHE A 230 -5.95 -4.89 24.49
C PHE A 230 -5.03 -5.67 23.57
N ARG A 231 -4.71 -6.91 23.93
CA ARG A 231 -4.00 -7.85 23.07
C ARG A 231 -5.03 -8.68 22.32
N PHE A 232 -5.17 -8.40 21.04
CA PHE A 232 -6.01 -9.21 20.17
C PHE A 232 -5.31 -10.53 19.81
N SER A 233 -6.08 -11.58 19.56
CA SER A 233 -5.56 -12.81 18.95
C SER A 233 -5.13 -12.54 17.51
N ALA A 234 -4.25 -13.39 16.97
CA ALA A 234 -3.69 -13.22 15.63
C ALA A 234 -4.77 -12.96 14.57
N GLY A 235 -4.64 -11.87 13.84
CA GLY A 235 -5.55 -11.45 12.76
C GLY A 235 -6.70 -10.51 13.19
N PHE A 236 -7.13 -10.52 14.47
CA PHE A 236 -8.21 -9.64 14.92
C PHE A 236 -7.79 -8.16 15.03
N ASP A 237 -6.52 -7.89 15.18
CA ASP A 237 -5.95 -6.55 15.06
C ASP A 237 -6.15 -5.94 13.65
N ALA A 238 -6.02 -6.75 12.60
CA ALA A 238 -6.31 -6.33 11.23
C ALA A 238 -7.81 -6.06 11.01
N VAL A 239 -8.69 -6.94 11.52
CA VAL A 239 -10.14 -6.75 11.45
C VAL A 239 -10.57 -5.48 12.21
N PHE A 240 -9.98 -5.23 13.39
CA PHE A 240 -10.20 -3.99 14.14
C PHE A 240 -9.74 -2.76 13.34
N ALA A 241 -8.54 -2.80 12.73
CA ALA A 241 -8.04 -1.68 11.94
C ALA A 241 -8.90 -1.40 10.69
N VAL A 242 -9.46 -2.44 10.05
CA VAL A 242 -10.46 -2.29 8.97
C VAL A 242 -11.70 -1.58 9.49
N SER A 243 -12.23 -1.98 10.65
CA SER A 243 -13.40 -1.33 11.25
C SER A 243 -13.14 0.14 11.55
N VAL A 244 -11.95 0.47 12.05
CA VAL A 244 -11.53 1.86 12.29
C VAL A 244 -11.44 2.64 10.98
N ALA A 245 -10.89 2.06 9.92
CA ALA A 245 -10.80 2.71 8.60
C ALA A 245 -12.20 3.02 8.04
N LEU A 246 -13.15 2.08 8.14
CA LEU A 246 -14.54 2.29 7.72
C LEU A 246 -15.23 3.39 8.54
N LEU A 247 -15.10 3.37 9.87
CA LEU A 247 -15.66 4.41 10.72
C LEU A 247 -15.04 5.78 10.46
N SER A 248 -13.73 5.82 10.15
CA SER A 248 -13.03 7.06 9.81
C SER A 248 -13.54 7.70 8.51
N TYR A 249 -14.11 6.91 7.62
CA TYR A 249 -14.76 7.41 6.42
C TYR A 249 -16.20 7.87 6.70
N VAL A 250 -16.99 7.00 7.32
CA VAL A 250 -18.45 7.20 7.44
C VAL A 250 -18.81 8.34 8.40
N LEU A 251 -18.15 8.44 9.55
CA LEU A 251 -18.55 9.42 10.58
C LEU A 251 -18.41 10.88 10.12
N PRO A 252 -17.30 11.32 9.51
CA PRO A 252 -17.24 12.67 8.98
C PRO A 252 -18.21 12.89 7.82
N GLU A 253 -18.41 11.92 6.91
CA GLU A 253 -19.35 12.04 5.78
C GLU A 253 -20.78 12.29 6.24
N MET A 254 -21.23 11.65 7.33
CA MET A 254 -22.56 11.87 7.94
C MET A 254 -22.78 13.31 8.41
N LEU A 255 -21.71 14.06 8.68
CA LEU A 255 -21.74 15.45 9.15
C LEU A 255 -21.32 16.46 8.05
N GLY A 256 -21.18 16.00 6.80
CA GLY A 256 -20.71 16.84 5.69
C GLY A 256 -19.21 17.12 5.73
N GLY A 257 -18.44 16.29 6.44
CA GLY A 257 -16.99 16.31 6.46
C GLY A 257 -16.37 15.51 5.31
N ASN A 258 -15.04 15.51 5.22
CA ASN A 258 -14.30 14.74 4.23
C ASN A 258 -13.80 13.41 4.79
N GLY A 259 -14.46 12.31 4.38
CA GLY A 259 -14.13 10.96 4.82
C GLY A 259 -12.75 10.51 4.38
N TYR A 260 -12.33 10.84 3.17
CA TYR A 260 -11.00 10.47 2.67
C TYR A 260 -9.87 11.16 3.45
N LEU A 261 -10.04 12.43 3.83
CA LEU A 261 -9.07 13.14 4.68
C LEU A 261 -8.95 12.46 6.05
N SER A 262 -10.09 12.12 6.65
CA SER A 262 -10.14 11.44 7.94
C SER A 262 -9.44 10.07 7.90
N VAL A 263 -9.73 9.26 6.89
CA VAL A 263 -9.11 7.94 6.66
C VAL A 263 -7.59 8.05 6.50
N TYR A 264 -7.12 8.99 5.66
CA TYR A 264 -5.71 9.21 5.44
C TYR A 264 -4.97 9.61 6.72
N LEU A 265 -5.54 10.57 7.48
CA LEU A 265 -4.97 11.02 8.76
C LEU A 265 -4.98 9.89 9.80
N THR A 266 -6.05 9.10 9.87
CA THR A 266 -6.13 7.93 10.75
C THR A 266 -5.04 6.92 10.42
N GLY A 267 -4.85 6.59 9.15
CA GLY A 267 -3.77 5.73 8.69
C GLY A 267 -2.40 6.29 9.08
N MET A 268 -2.14 7.57 8.79
CA MET A 268 -0.86 8.23 9.08
C MET A 268 -0.51 8.22 10.57
N ILE A 269 -1.47 8.54 11.45
CA ILE A 269 -1.24 8.56 12.90
C ILE A 269 -0.98 7.14 13.42
N LEU A 270 -1.78 6.14 13.00
CA LEU A 270 -1.58 4.75 13.39
C LEU A 270 -0.25 4.19 12.85
N GLY A 271 0.07 4.45 11.61
CA GLY A 271 1.31 4.03 10.97
C GLY A 271 2.56 4.58 11.65
N ASN A 272 2.52 5.77 12.23
CA ASN A 272 3.63 6.37 12.98
C ASN A 272 3.55 6.11 14.49
N SER A 273 2.55 5.35 14.96
CA SER A 273 2.39 4.98 16.36
C SER A 273 3.11 3.66 16.69
N ARG A 274 3.46 3.49 17.97
CA ARG A 274 3.96 2.21 18.49
C ARG A 274 2.75 1.34 18.84
N ILE A 275 2.36 0.48 17.92
CA ILE A 275 1.26 -0.47 18.08
C ILE A 275 1.80 -1.90 18.00
N PRO A 276 1.22 -2.87 18.74
CA PRO A 276 1.57 -4.27 18.63
C PRO A 276 1.31 -4.80 17.22
N ASN A 277 2.04 -5.84 16.81
CA ASN A 277 1.86 -6.55 15.54
C ASN A 277 1.76 -5.64 14.29
N LYS A 278 2.50 -4.53 14.28
CA LYS A 278 2.50 -3.56 13.19
C LYS A 278 2.88 -4.20 11.85
N SER A 279 3.81 -5.14 11.86
CA SER A 279 4.22 -5.92 10.70
C SER A 279 3.06 -6.69 10.08
N GLY A 280 2.27 -7.40 10.91
CA GLY A 280 1.08 -8.12 10.44
C GLY A 280 0.05 -7.19 9.79
N LEU A 281 -0.14 -5.98 10.35
CA LEU A 281 -1.01 -4.96 9.76
C LEU A 281 -0.50 -4.47 8.41
N VAL A 282 0.82 -4.22 8.28
CA VAL A 282 1.45 -3.82 7.01
C VAL A 282 1.19 -4.86 5.94
N HIS A 283 1.49 -6.15 6.21
CA HIS A 283 1.29 -7.22 5.23
C HIS A 283 -0.18 -7.39 4.83
N PHE A 284 -1.10 -7.30 5.80
CA PHE A 284 -2.53 -7.38 5.52
C PHE A 284 -3.00 -6.23 4.62
N PHE A 285 -2.68 -4.99 4.98
CA PHE A 285 -3.13 -3.83 4.21
C PHE A 285 -2.42 -3.70 2.87
N ASP A 286 -1.18 -4.16 2.73
CA ASP A 286 -0.48 -4.23 1.44
C ASP A 286 -1.22 -5.17 0.48
N ALA A 287 -1.54 -6.39 0.92
CA ALA A 287 -2.29 -7.36 0.12
C ALA A 287 -3.72 -6.87 -0.18
N ALA A 288 -4.42 -6.30 0.81
CA ALA A 288 -5.76 -5.75 0.63
C ALA A 288 -5.76 -4.58 -0.38
N THR A 289 -4.81 -3.66 -0.28
CA THR A 289 -4.66 -2.53 -1.19
C THR A 289 -4.32 -2.98 -2.61
N ALA A 290 -3.45 -3.97 -2.78
CA ALA A 290 -3.16 -4.55 -4.08
C ALA A 290 -4.42 -5.15 -4.73
N LEU A 291 -5.23 -5.88 -3.96
CA LEU A 291 -6.51 -6.40 -4.43
C LEU A 291 -7.49 -5.28 -4.80
N MET A 292 -7.60 -4.25 -3.95
CA MET A 292 -8.47 -3.09 -4.21
C MET A 292 -8.05 -2.33 -5.47
N GLN A 293 -6.76 -2.15 -5.70
CA GLN A 293 -6.25 -1.56 -6.94
C GLN A 293 -6.60 -2.39 -8.17
N MET A 294 -6.43 -3.73 -8.11
CA MET A 294 -6.82 -4.62 -9.21
C MET A 294 -8.30 -4.47 -9.54
N VAL A 295 -9.17 -4.55 -8.53
CA VAL A 295 -10.62 -4.42 -8.70
C VAL A 295 -10.99 -3.06 -9.27
N LEU A 296 -10.43 -1.98 -8.71
CA LEU A 296 -10.71 -0.61 -9.13
C LEU A 296 -10.32 -0.40 -10.59
N PHE A 297 -9.08 -0.65 -10.97
CA PHE A 297 -8.62 -0.40 -12.34
C PHE A 297 -9.26 -1.34 -13.36
N PHE A 298 -9.61 -2.57 -12.98
CA PHE A 298 -10.38 -3.48 -13.82
C PHE A 298 -11.80 -2.94 -14.06
N LEU A 299 -12.51 -2.51 -13.01
CA LEU A 299 -13.86 -1.93 -13.14
C LEU A 299 -13.86 -0.66 -14.00
N LEU A 300 -12.82 0.17 -13.85
CA LEU A 300 -12.65 1.36 -14.68
C LEU A 300 -12.50 1.02 -16.16
N GLY A 301 -11.72 -0.03 -16.45
CA GLY A 301 -11.60 -0.55 -17.81
C GLY A 301 -12.91 -1.14 -18.33
N LEU A 302 -13.68 -1.83 -17.46
CA LEU A 302 -14.95 -2.45 -17.79
C LEU A 302 -16.03 -1.41 -18.17
N LEU A 303 -16.02 -0.23 -17.49
CA LEU A 303 -16.92 0.90 -17.76
C LEU A 303 -16.51 1.72 -19.00
N ALA A 304 -15.27 1.60 -19.46
CA ALA A 304 -14.79 2.37 -20.58
C ALA A 304 -15.34 1.82 -21.92
N PHE A 305 -15.71 2.74 -22.80
CA PHE A 305 -16.13 2.41 -24.17
C PHE A 305 -15.00 2.77 -25.15
N PRO A 306 -14.15 1.80 -25.54
CA PRO A 306 -13.04 2.05 -26.46
C PRO A 306 -13.45 2.68 -27.78
N SER A 307 -14.63 2.38 -28.30
CA SER A 307 -15.17 2.94 -29.54
C SER A 307 -15.37 4.46 -29.47
N GLN A 308 -15.60 5.03 -28.29
CA GLN A 308 -15.78 6.47 -28.09
C GLN A 308 -14.45 7.22 -27.91
N LEU A 309 -13.37 6.52 -27.53
CA LEU A 309 -12.07 7.11 -27.27
C LEU A 309 -11.54 7.95 -28.44
N PRO A 310 -11.60 7.52 -29.73
CA PRO A 310 -11.10 8.31 -30.84
C PRO A 310 -11.79 9.68 -30.99
N ARG A 311 -13.07 9.76 -30.64
CA ARG A 311 -13.84 11.03 -30.70
C ARG A 311 -13.47 11.99 -29.56
N ILE A 312 -13.17 11.44 -28.37
CA ILE A 312 -12.85 12.20 -27.16
C ILE A 312 -11.34 12.51 -27.08
N ALA A 313 -10.51 11.64 -27.63
CA ALA A 313 -9.06 11.69 -27.56
C ALA A 313 -8.44 13.07 -27.91
N PRO A 314 -8.84 13.81 -28.95
CA PRO A 314 -8.20 15.08 -29.25
C PRO A 314 -8.35 16.10 -28.13
N ARG A 315 -9.55 16.23 -27.55
CA ARG A 315 -9.81 17.14 -26.42
C ARG A 315 -9.10 16.70 -25.15
N ALA A 316 -9.21 15.41 -24.80
CA ALA A 316 -8.56 14.83 -23.63
C ALA A 316 -7.02 14.90 -23.74
N LEU A 317 -6.45 14.69 -24.93
CA LEU A 317 -5.02 14.82 -25.18
C LEU A 317 -4.55 16.27 -25.00
N LEU A 318 -5.28 17.26 -25.50
CA LEU A 318 -4.94 18.67 -25.30
C LEU A 318 -4.94 19.03 -23.81
N ILE A 319 -5.94 18.57 -23.05
CA ILE A 319 -6.00 18.76 -21.58
C ILE A 319 -4.80 18.08 -20.92
N ALA A 320 -4.48 16.83 -21.29
CA ALA A 320 -3.37 16.07 -20.72
C ALA A 320 -2.01 16.75 -21.01
N LEU A 321 -1.79 17.23 -22.22
CA LEU A 321 -0.59 17.98 -22.60
C LEU A 321 -0.48 19.30 -21.85
N PHE A 322 -1.57 20.08 -21.79
CA PHE A 322 -1.59 21.33 -21.03
C PHE A 322 -1.30 21.08 -19.55
N LEU A 323 -1.95 20.09 -18.96
CA LEU A 323 -1.73 19.69 -17.56
C LEU A 323 -0.27 19.32 -17.30
N THR A 324 0.32 18.48 -18.15
CA THR A 324 1.68 17.93 -17.95
C THR A 324 2.77 18.96 -18.21
N PHE A 325 2.63 19.79 -19.26
CA PHE A 325 3.70 20.67 -19.72
C PHE A 325 3.52 22.15 -19.33
N VAL A 326 2.32 22.56 -18.90
CA VAL A 326 2.05 23.95 -18.54
C VAL A 326 1.53 24.06 -17.10
N ALA A 327 0.39 23.50 -16.78
CA ALA A 327 -0.27 23.73 -15.49
C ALA A 327 0.58 23.18 -14.33
N ARG A 328 0.97 21.93 -14.41
CA ARG A 328 1.76 21.28 -13.34
C ARG A 328 3.14 21.92 -13.15
N PRO A 329 3.97 22.14 -14.19
CA PRO A 329 5.25 22.85 -14.04
C PRO A 329 5.10 24.27 -13.49
N ALA A 330 4.11 25.03 -13.94
CA ALA A 330 3.87 26.38 -13.43
C ALA A 330 3.55 26.40 -11.93
N VAL A 331 2.66 25.49 -11.48
CA VAL A 331 2.29 25.36 -10.06
C VAL A 331 3.48 24.88 -9.22
N VAL A 332 4.20 23.87 -9.67
CA VAL A 332 5.38 23.35 -8.96
C VAL A 332 6.47 24.43 -8.85
N ALA A 333 6.75 25.15 -9.94
CA ALA A 333 7.70 26.25 -9.92
C ALA A 333 7.27 27.37 -8.97
N LEU A 334 6.01 27.78 -9.02
CA LEU A 334 5.47 28.79 -8.12
C LEU A 334 5.62 28.44 -6.64
N LEU A 335 5.32 27.18 -6.29
CA LEU A 335 5.25 26.75 -4.89
C LEU A 335 6.59 26.25 -4.33
N LEU A 336 7.47 25.66 -5.17
CA LEU A 336 8.76 25.12 -4.68
C LEU A 336 9.93 26.10 -4.80
N THR A 337 9.87 27.12 -5.66
CA THR A 337 10.94 28.12 -5.79
C THR A 337 11.20 28.88 -4.49
N PRO A 338 10.20 29.28 -3.68
CA PRO A 338 10.44 29.92 -2.38
C PRO A 338 11.24 29.04 -1.40
N PHE A 339 11.14 27.71 -1.53
CA PHE A 339 11.91 26.77 -0.73
C PHE A 339 13.31 26.48 -1.30
N ARG A 340 13.73 27.20 -2.34
CA ARG A 340 15.01 27.02 -3.02
C ARG A 340 15.23 25.60 -3.57
N ALA A 341 14.14 24.90 -3.91
CA ALA A 341 14.23 23.58 -4.53
C ALA A 341 14.98 23.67 -5.87
N PRO A 342 15.96 22.77 -6.15
CA PRO A 342 16.70 22.78 -7.40
C PRO A 342 15.75 22.60 -8.61
N LEU A 343 16.03 23.27 -9.73
CA LEU A 343 15.22 23.16 -10.94
C LEU A 343 15.01 21.70 -11.40
N ARG A 344 16.06 20.87 -11.24
CA ARG A 344 15.99 19.45 -11.57
C ARG A 344 14.95 18.71 -10.73
N GLN A 345 14.85 19.06 -9.44
CA GLN A 345 13.82 18.52 -8.54
C GLN A 345 12.42 19.00 -8.96
N GLN A 346 12.26 20.29 -9.24
CA GLN A 346 10.98 20.85 -9.69
C GLN A 346 10.49 20.19 -10.98
N LEU A 347 11.39 19.98 -11.96
CA LEU A 347 11.06 19.29 -13.21
C LEU A 347 10.66 17.82 -12.97
N LEU A 348 11.36 17.12 -12.08
CA LEU A 348 11.02 15.73 -11.75
C LEU A 348 9.68 15.65 -11.02
N VAL A 349 9.41 16.53 -10.04
CA VAL A 349 8.11 16.60 -9.32
C VAL A 349 6.97 16.94 -10.29
N SER A 350 7.23 17.84 -11.26
CA SER A 350 6.25 18.16 -12.31
C SER A 350 5.93 16.95 -13.17
N TRP A 351 6.94 16.20 -13.61
CA TRP A 351 6.76 15.00 -14.43
C TRP A 351 6.10 13.86 -13.65
N SER A 352 6.41 13.71 -12.36
CA SER A 352 5.90 12.65 -11.50
C SER A 352 4.44 12.85 -11.08
N GLY A 353 3.77 13.91 -11.52
CA GLY A 353 2.35 14.16 -11.27
C GLY A 353 1.44 13.24 -12.08
N LEU A 354 1.64 11.91 -11.96
CA LEU A 354 0.80 10.90 -12.59
C LEU A 354 -0.64 11.03 -12.10
N ARG A 355 -1.61 10.78 -12.98
CA ARG A 355 -3.03 10.72 -12.62
C ARG A 355 -3.43 9.26 -12.44
N GLY A 356 -4.30 9.01 -11.46
CA GLY A 356 -4.57 7.64 -11.06
C GLY A 356 -6.02 7.37 -10.68
N ALA A 357 -6.18 6.41 -9.78
CA ALA A 357 -7.46 5.87 -9.36
C ALA A 357 -8.43 6.93 -8.83
N ALA A 358 -7.97 7.82 -7.96
CA ALA A 358 -8.81 8.84 -7.33
C ALA A 358 -9.50 9.74 -8.37
N SER A 359 -8.76 10.21 -9.39
CA SER A 359 -9.32 11.03 -10.46
C SER A 359 -10.49 10.33 -11.18
N ILE A 360 -10.39 9.01 -11.42
CA ILE A 360 -11.46 8.30 -12.12
C ILE A 360 -12.64 8.02 -11.19
N VAL A 361 -12.39 7.70 -9.91
CA VAL A 361 -13.47 7.54 -8.91
C VAL A 361 -14.27 8.84 -8.78
N PHE A 362 -13.60 9.98 -8.75
CA PHE A 362 -14.28 11.28 -8.69
C PHE A 362 -15.00 11.63 -10.01
N ALA A 363 -14.50 11.15 -11.16
CA ALA A 363 -15.21 11.26 -12.43
C ALA A 363 -16.49 10.43 -12.45
N ILE A 364 -16.48 9.20 -11.91
CA ILE A 364 -17.68 8.37 -11.75
C ILE A 364 -18.69 9.08 -10.83
N MET A 365 -18.22 9.60 -9.69
CA MET A 365 -19.06 10.36 -8.76
C MET A 365 -19.69 11.58 -9.45
N ALA A 366 -18.92 12.30 -10.26
CA ALA A 366 -19.42 13.43 -11.04
C ALA A 366 -20.50 12.99 -12.03
N THR A 367 -20.29 11.89 -12.75
CA THR A 367 -21.25 11.35 -13.72
C THR A 367 -22.57 10.92 -13.08
N MET A 368 -22.53 10.42 -11.84
CA MET A 368 -23.72 10.02 -11.07
C MET A 368 -24.47 11.22 -10.44
N HIS A 369 -23.84 12.39 -10.41
CA HIS A 369 -24.45 13.56 -9.81
C HIS A 369 -25.57 14.12 -10.72
N PRO A 370 -26.71 14.58 -10.16
CA PRO A 370 -27.85 15.08 -10.94
C PRO A 370 -27.60 16.39 -11.69
N ALA A 371 -26.42 16.98 -11.62
CA ALA A 371 -26.04 18.14 -12.41
C ALA A 371 -25.98 17.79 -13.90
N VAL A 372 -26.56 18.62 -14.75
CA VAL A 372 -26.55 18.43 -16.20
C VAL A 372 -25.13 18.69 -16.73
N MET A 373 -24.51 17.69 -17.34
CA MET A 373 -23.22 17.78 -18.01
C MET A 373 -23.41 17.69 -19.53
N GLN A 374 -22.67 18.52 -20.27
CA GLN A 374 -22.69 18.54 -21.75
C GLN A 374 -21.62 17.63 -22.35
N ASN A 375 -20.56 17.37 -21.59
CA ASN A 375 -19.43 16.56 -22.02
C ASN A 375 -19.34 15.28 -21.20
N ASP A 376 -18.75 14.25 -21.80
CA ASP A 376 -18.47 12.98 -21.14
C ASP A 376 -17.21 13.10 -20.26
N VAL A 377 -17.42 13.60 -19.04
CA VAL A 377 -16.34 13.83 -18.06
C VAL A 377 -15.62 12.54 -17.72
N PHE A 378 -16.35 11.41 -17.60
CA PHE A 378 -15.75 10.12 -17.28
C PHE A 378 -14.70 9.69 -18.32
N HIS A 379 -15.08 9.66 -19.61
CA HIS A 379 -14.14 9.20 -20.64
C HIS A 379 -13.02 10.22 -20.91
N ILE A 380 -13.26 11.53 -20.73
CA ILE A 380 -12.20 12.55 -20.78
C ILE A 380 -11.14 12.25 -19.70
N VAL A 381 -11.56 12.08 -18.45
CA VAL A 381 -10.66 11.81 -17.32
C VAL A 381 -9.99 10.44 -17.48
N PHE A 382 -10.74 9.43 -17.89
CA PHE A 382 -10.22 8.09 -18.18
C PHE A 382 -9.06 8.14 -19.21
N PHE A 383 -9.25 8.86 -20.31
CA PHE A 383 -8.19 9.02 -21.32
C PHE A 383 -6.96 9.74 -20.76
N ILE A 384 -7.17 10.81 -19.96
CA ILE A 384 -6.06 11.56 -19.33
C ILE A 384 -5.26 10.65 -18.40
N VAL A 385 -5.94 9.83 -17.59
CA VAL A 385 -5.28 8.87 -16.70
C VAL A 385 -4.54 7.81 -17.51
N LEU A 386 -5.17 7.24 -18.53
CA LEU A 386 -4.55 6.24 -19.41
C LEU A 386 -3.27 6.79 -20.06
N PHE A 387 -3.34 8.01 -20.62
CA PHE A 387 -2.19 8.71 -21.20
C PHE A 387 -1.10 8.98 -20.17
N SER A 388 -1.47 9.45 -18.97
CA SER A 388 -0.53 9.74 -17.88
C SER A 388 0.21 8.48 -17.43
N VAL A 389 -0.51 7.39 -17.14
CA VAL A 389 0.09 6.12 -16.71
C VAL A 389 0.98 5.54 -17.81
N LEU A 390 0.51 5.55 -19.06
CA LEU A 390 1.25 4.99 -20.20
C LEU A 390 2.52 5.79 -20.51
N LEU A 391 2.40 7.11 -20.68
CA LEU A 391 3.54 7.93 -21.14
C LEU A 391 4.41 8.39 -19.98
N GLN A 392 3.83 9.11 -19.01
CA GLN A 392 4.60 9.66 -17.90
C GLN A 392 5.16 8.55 -17.00
N GLY A 393 4.36 7.52 -16.66
CA GLY A 393 4.78 6.40 -15.84
C GLY A 393 5.93 5.61 -16.48
N THR A 394 5.81 5.26 -17.76
CA THR A 394 6.84 4.49 -18.47
C THR A 394 8.14 5.30 -18.68
N CYS A 395 8.03 6.62 -18.87
CA CYS A 395 9.20 7.48 -19.07
C CYS A 395 9.85 7.97 -17.77
N LEU A 396 9.21 7.82 -16.62
CA LEU A 396 9.69 8.33 -15.33
C LEU A 396 11.13 7.93 -14.99
N PRO A 397 11.57 6.66 -15.12
CA PRO A 397 12.96 6.29 -14.84
C PRO A 397 13.97 7.00 -15.74
N ARG A 398 13.62 7.15 -17.04
CA ARG A 398 14.48 7.84 -18.01
C ARG A 398 14.59 9.33 -17.71
N VAL A 399 13.49 9.95 -17.31
CA VAL A 399 13.45 11.38 -16.92
C VAL A 399 14.27 11.60 -15.64
N ALA A 400 14.09 10.76 -14.62
CA ALA A 400 14.86 10.84 -13.38
C ALA A 400 16.38 10.71 -13.64
N ALA A 401 16.78 9.76 -14.48
CA ALA A 401 18.19 9.57 -14.87
C ALA A 401 18.74 10.76 -15.68
N LYS A 402 18.00 11.26 -16.67
CA LYS A 402 18.44 12.43 -17.47
C LYS A 402 18.58 13.71 -16.65
N LEU A 403 17.74 13.89 -15.62
CA LEU A 403 17.83 15.02 -14.70
C LEU A 403 18.93 14.84 -13.65
N GLY A 404 19.57 13.67 -13.57
CA GLY A 404 20.58 13.35 -12.56
C GLY A 404 20.00 13.31 -11.15
N MET A 405 18.73 12.95 -11.03
CA MET A 405 17.96 12.90 -9.77
C MET A 405 17.98 11.51 -9.11
N THR A 406 18.64 10.52 -9.73
CA THR A 406 18.87 9.20 -9.13
C THR A 406 19.98 9.28 -8.09
N ASP A 407 19.84 8.56 -6.98
CA ASP A 407 20.81 8.46 -5.90
C ASP A 407 21.34 7.03 -5.80
N ASP A 408 22.54 6.82 -6.31
CA ASP A 408 23.18 5.48 -6.34
C ASP A 408 23.89 5.13 -5.01
N GLY A 409 24.02 6.09 -4.09
CA GLY A 409 24.75 5.93 -2.82
C GLY A 409 23.87 5.70 -1.60
N ALA A 410 22.56 5.87 -1.72
CA ALA A 410 21.63 5.61 -0.64
C ALA A 410 21.02 4.22 -0.76
N ASP A 411 20.82 3.54 0.37
CA ASP A 411 20.00 2.31 0.40
C ASP A 411 18.69 2.55 -0.34
N VAL A 412 18.34 1.61 -1.20
CA VAL A 412 17.08 1.60 -1.96
C VAL A 412 15.96 2.03 -1.03
N MET A 413 15.20 3.01 -1.49
CA MET A 413 14.11 3.66 -0.78
C MET A 413 13.37 2.73 0.19
N LYS A 414 13.69 2.85 1.48
CA LYS A 414 13.02 2.12 2.55
C LYS A 414 11.66 2.79 2.77
N THR A 415 10.68 2.38 1.97
CA THR A 415 9.31 2.65 2.33
C THR A 415 8.98 1.88 3.61
N PHE A 416 7.90 2.25 4.27
CA PHE A 416 7.47 1.60 5.50
C PHE A 416 7.33 0.07 5.37
N THR A 417 6.95 -0.42 4.19
CA THR A 417 6.86 -1.84 3.83
C THR A 417 8.23 -2.52 3.79
N ASP A 418 9.23 -1.82 3.25
CA ASP A 418 10.59 -2.33 3.14
C ASP A 418 11.29 -2.40 4.51
N TYR A 419 10.84 -1.60 5.50
CA TYR A 419 11.36 -1.68 6.88
C TYR A 419 11.03 -2.98 7.60
N VAL A 420 10.03 -3.73 7.11
CA VAL A 420 9.62 -5.00 7.71
C VAL A 420 10.42 -6.16 7.13
N ASP A 421 10.84 -6.05 5.87
CA ASP A 421 11.55 -7.14 5.17
C ASP A 421 13.08 -7.05 5.25
N GLU A 422 13.65 -5.92 5.72
CA GLU A 422 15.08 -5.66 5.57
C GLU A 422 15.94 -5.70 6.84
N VAL A 423 15.46 -6.22 7.94
CA VAL A 423 16.40 -6.66 8.96
C VAL A 423 16.45 -8.19 8.93
N PRO A 424 17.33 -8.78 8.09
CA PRO A 424 17.56 -10.23 8.09
C PRO A 424 18.29 -10.63 9.38
N VAL A 425 17.96 -9.96 10.48
CA VAL A 425 18.56 -10.11 11.77
C VAL A 425 17.49 -10.60 12.73
N GLN A 426 17.63 -11.83 13.16
CA GLN A 426 16.86 -12.39 14.27
C GLN A 426 17.62 -12.19 15.57
N PHE A 427 16.87 -11.87 16.63
CA PHE A 427 17.43 -11.78 17.96
C PHE A 427 17.17 -13.08 18.71
N ILE A 428 18.27 -13.71 19.19
CA ILE A 428 18.23 -14.88 20.03
C ILE A 428 18.47 -14.41 21.46
N ARG A 429 17.54 -14.72 22.35
CA ARG A 429 17.70 -14.48 23.78
C ARG A 429 18.29 -15.74 24.43
N PHE A 430 19.43 -15.58 25.06
CA PHE A 430 20.15 -16.66 25.71
C PHE A 430 20.49 -16.26 27.15
N SER A 431 20.02 -17.03 28.15
CA SER A 431 20.37 -16.82 29.55
C SER A 431 21.60 -17.65 29.89
N LEU A 432 22.59 -17.02 30.48
CA LEU A 432 23.88 -17.63 30.82
C LEU A 432 23.78 -18.38 32.15
N PRO A 433 23.71 -19.73 32.15
CA PRO A 433 23.62 -20.52 33.36
C PRO A 433 24.94 -20.53 34.15
N GLU A 434 24.85 -20.89 35.43
CA GLU A 434 26.05 -21.18 36.24
C GLU A 434 26.86 -22.34 35.63
N GLY A 435 28.17 -22.15 35.51
CA GLY A 435 29.06 -23.17 34.91
C GLY A 435 29.18 -23.09 33.38
N HIS A 436 28.48 -22.16 32.70
CA HIS A 436 28.67 -21.99 31.27
C HIS A 436 30.09 -21.50 30.93
N PRO A 437 30.74 -22.02 29.86
CA PRO A 437 32.12 -21.64 29.48
C PRO A 437 32.33 -20.14 29.27
N TRP A 438 31.30 -19.41 28.93
CA TRP A 438 31.38 -17.95 28.72
C TRP A 438 31.29 -17.15 30.02
N ALA A 439 30.85 -17.75 31.14
CA ALA A 439 30.81 -17.06 32.41
C ALA A 439 32.22 -16.71 32.90
N GLY A 440 32.46 -15.47 33.26
CA GLY A 440 33.75 -14.95 33.66
C GLY A 440 34.67 -14.52 32.51
N GLN A 441 34.30 -14.80 31.25
CA GLN A 441 35.09 -14.35 30.10
C GLN A 441 34.69 -12.92 29.65
N ALA A 442 35.68 -12.20 29.10
CA ALA A 442 35.39 -10.94 28.41
C ALA A 442 34.77 -11.23 27.04
N VAL A 443 33.86 -10.36 26.57
CA VAL A 443 33.14 -10.54 25.29
C VAL A 443 34.09 -10.78 24.12
N ARG A 444 35.27 -10.13 24.08
CA ARG A 444 36.30 -10.35 23.06
C ARG A 444 36.91 -11.77 23.04
N GLN A 445 36.74 -12.51 24.12
CA GLN A 445 37.28 -13.90 24.26
C GLN A 445 36.22 -14.94 23.91
N VAL A 446 34.98 -14.53 23.83
CA VAL A 446 33.85 -15.42 23.53
C VAL A 446 33.78 -15.67 22.03
N VAL A 447 33.81 -16.92 21.64
CA VAL A 447 33.61 -17.33 20.24
C VAL A 447 32.11 -17.36 19.97
N LEU A 448 31.60 -16.37 19.23
CA LEU A 448 30.22 -16.35 18.79
C LEU A 448 30.05 -17.14 17.48
N PRO A 449 28.83 -17.64 17.19
CA PRO A 449 28.54 -18.26 15.88
C PRO A 449 28.88 -17.31 14.73
N PRO A 450 29.30 -17.83 13.56
CA PRO A 450 29.56 -17.01 12.38
C PRO A 450 28.37 -16.12 12.04
N ALA A 451 28.62 -14.89 11.59
CA ALA A 451 27.61 -13.89 11.26
C ALA A 451 26.66 -13.52 12.41
N SER A 452 27.09 -13.68 13.68
CA SER A 452 26.35 -13.22 14.85
C SER A 452 27.14 -12.20 15.65
N ILE A 453 26.41 -11.33 16.37
CA ILE A 453 26.98 -10.31 17.25
C ILE A 453 26.19 -10.25 18.56
N LEU A 454 26.87 -10.03 19.67
CA LEU A 454 26.24 -9.75 20.95
C LEU A 454 25.81 -8.26 20.99
N VAL A 455 24.50 -8.04 21.02
CA VAL A 455 23.90 -6.70 20.91
C VAL A 455 23.66 -6.07 22.29
N LEU A 456 23.27 -6.90 23.28
CA LEU A 456 22.90 -6.42 24.60
C LEU A 456 23.11 -7.51 25.66
N VAL A 457 23.57 -7.09 26.83
CA VAL A 457 23.63 -7.91 28.06
C VAL A 457 22.65 -7.33 29.07
N LEU A 458 21.73 -8.14 29.53
CA LEU A 458 20.80 -7.80 30.60
C LEU A 458 21.29 -8.46 31.88
N ARG A 459 21.68 -7.66 32.88
CA ARG A 459 22.12 -8.10 34.20
C ARG A 459 21.17 -7.55 35.25
N GLY A 460 20.22 -8.35 35.70
CA GLY A 460 19.07 -7.86 36.48
C GLY A 460 18.34 -6.77 35.70
N ASP A 461 18.18 -5.58 36.27
CA ASP A 461 17.53 -4.43 35.61
C ASP A 461 18.48 -3.58 34.76
N ARG A 462 19.77 -3.89 34.75
CA ARG A 462 20.76 -3.12 33.99
C ARG A 462 20.87 -3.60 32.56
N ARG A 463 20.88 -2.65 31.63
CA ARG A 463 21.08 -2.86 30.20
C ARG A 463 22.49 -2.43 29.83
N ILE A 464 23.34 -3.36 29.45
CA ILE A 464 24.75 -3.12 29.12
C ILE A 464 24.91 -3.33 27.61
N VAL A 465 25.35 -2.30 26.92
CA VAL A 465 25.79 -2.45 25.53
C VAL A 465 27.21 -3.03 25.58
N PRO A 466 27.42 -4.26 25.08
CA PRO A 466 28.69 -4.94 25.24
C PRO A 466 29.74 -4.31 24.33
N ASP A 467 30.86 -3.96 24.91
CA ASP A 467 32.13 -3.80 24.22
C ASP A 467 33.02 -5.05 24.49
N GLY A 468 34.18 -5.12 23.83
CA GLY A 468 35.06 -6.26 23.99
C GLY A 468 35.59 -6.49 25.41
N SER A 469 35.49 -5.50 26.31
CA SER A 469 36.01 -5.55 27.68
C SER A 469 34.97 -6.04 28.70
N VAL A 470 33.71 -6.01 28.38
CA VAL A 470 32.62 -6.44 29.28
C VAL A 470 32.78 -7.92 29.64
N GLN A 471 32.90 -8.20 30.94
CA GLN A 471 32.92 -9.58 31.47
C GLN A 471 31.48 -10.08 31.63
N LEU A 472 31.21 -11.25 31.05
CA LEU A 472 29.94 -11.94 31.16
C LEU A 472 29.86 -12.66 32.53
N GLN A 473 28.70 -12.59 33.17
CA GLN A 473 28.48 -13.22 34.48
C GLN A 473 27.36 -14.26 34.39
N ALA A 474 27.44 -15.29 35.22
CA ALA A 474 26.34 -16.22 35.39
C ALA A 474 25.06 -15.44 35.78
N GLY A 475 23.94 -15.79 35.19
CA GLY A 475 22.66 -15.07 35.36
C GLY A 475 22.44 -13.93 34.37
N ASP A 476 23.44 -13.53 33.58
CA ASP A 476 23.24 -12.57 32.49
C ASP A 476 22.31 -13.14 31.42
N THR A 477 21.43 -12.29 30.90
CA THR A 477 20.68 -12.62 29.69
C THR A 477 21.31 -11.89 28.50
N LEU A 478 21.82 -12.64 27.57
CA LEU A 478 22.49 -12.19 26.36
C LEU A 478 21.47 -12.07 25.22
N ILE A 479 21.52 -10.97 24.47
CA ILE A 479 20.77 -10.79 23.23
C ILE A 479 21.76 -10.86 22.08
N LEU A 480 21.76 -12.00 21.40
CA LEU A 480 22.55 -12.21 20.20
C LEU A 480 21.72 -11.81 18.98
N SER A 481 22.37 -11.26 17.97
CA SER A 481 21.78 -10.98 16.67
C SER A 481 22.51 -11.81 15.62
N GLY A 482 21.77 -12.46 14.76
CA GLY A 482 22.31 -13.21 13.62
C GLY A 482 21.45 -13.02 12.39
N THR A 483 21.98 -13.34 11.20
CA THR A 483 21.21 -13.30 9.96
C THR A 483 20.08 -14.31 10.02
N ALA A 484 18.85 -13.86 9.74
CA ALA A 484 17.71 -14.74 9.57
C ALA A 484 17.95 -15.62 8.33
N ALA A 485 17.99 -16.92 8.51
CA ALA A 485 17.88 -17.83 7.39
C ALA A 485 16.44 -17.79 6.89
N GLY A 486 16.23 -17.51 5.61
CA GLY A 486 14.96 -17.76 4.94
C GLY A 486 14.57 -19.24 4.99
N ALA A 487 13.62 -19.67 4.18
CA ALA A 487 13.29 -21.09 4.06
C ALA A 487 14.56 -21.89 3.73
N VAL A 488 14.97 -22.75 4.66
CA VAL A 488 16.15 -23.59 4.51
C VAL A 488 15.70 -24.89 3.84
N GLU A 489 16.23 -25.19 2.66
CA GLU A 489 15.98 -26.49 2.01
C GLU A 489 16.41 -27.63 2.92
N GLY A 490 15.56 -28.65 3.08
CA GLY A 490 15.80 -29.80 3.96
C GLY A 490 15.35 -29.61 5.41
N VAL A 491 14.74 -28.49 5.78
CA VAL A 491 14.07 -28.31 7.08
C VAL A 491 12.56 -28.45 6.89
N HIS A 492 12.04 -29.63 7.19
CA HIS A 492 10.60 -29.93 7.16
C HIS A 492 10.10 -30.23 8.55
N LEU A 493 9.37 -29.28 9.15
CA LEU A 493 8.90 -29.37 10.52
C LEU A 493 7.47 -29.87 10.57
N TYR A 494 7.21 -30.85 11.44
CA TYR A 494 5.86 -31.29 11.78
C TYR A 494 5.70 -31.47 13.28
N GLU A 495 4.48 -31.33 13.77
CA GLU A 495 4.14 -31.55 15.17
C GLU A 495 3.63 -32.99 15.38
N LYS A 496 4.12 -33.66 16.43
CA LYS A 496 3.62 -34.95 16.91
C LYS A 496 3.32 -34.87 18.39
N THR A 497 2.09 -35.21 18.78
CA THR A 497 1.75 -35.35 20.21
C THR A 497 2.04 -36.76 20.67
N LEU A 498 2.66 -36.91 21.84
CA LEU A 498 2.93 -38.20 22.45
C LEU A 498 1.68 -38.70 23.16
N ASP A 499 1.16 -39.84 22.72
CA ASP A 499 0.07 -40.60 23.30
C ASP A 499 0.59 -41.76 24.14
N ALA A 500 -0.31 -42.47 24.85
CA ALA A 500 0.02 -43.56 25.76
C ALA A 500 0.65 -44.78 25.04
N ASP A 501 0.41 -44.93 23.74
CA ASP A 501 0.90 -46.07 22.94
C ASP A 501 2.25 -45.76 22.27
N SER A 502 2.82 -44.58 22.51
CA SER A 502 4.07 -44.17 21.88
C SER A 502 5.27 -44.93 22.47
N SER A 503 6.06 -45.55 21.62
CA SER A 503 7.33 -46.20 22.01
C SER A 503 8.40 -45.24 22.53
N TRP A 504 8.15 -43.93 22.42
CA TRP A 504 9.07 -42.88 22.88
C TRP A 504 8.75 -42.37 24.29
N LEU A 505 7.65 -42.87 24.89
CA LEU A 505 7.19 -42.44 26.21
C LEU A 505 8.20 -42.86 27.29
N ASP A 506 8.44 -41.95 28.24
CA ASP A 506 9.31 -42.11 29.41
C ASP A 506 10.75 -42.52 29.09
N GLN A 507 11.22 -42.28 27.86
CA GLN A 507 12.57 -42.50 27.43
C GLN A 507 13.33 -41.19 27.20
N PRO A 508 14.64 -41.13 27.55
CA PRO A 508 15.50 -40.03 27.17
C PRO A 508 15.76 -40.06 25.67
N LEU A 509 15.83 -38.88 25.03
CA LEU A 509 16.01 -38.75 23.57
C LEU A 509 17.25 -39.47 23.04
N CYS A 510 18.34 -39.56 23.81
CA CYS A 510 19.55 -40.28 23.41
C CYS A 510 19.34 -41.81 23.24
N ARG A 511 18.26 -42.37 23.82
CA ARG A 511 17.92 -43.80 23.67
C ARG A 511 16.87 -44.07 22.60
N ILE A 512 16.28 -43.03 22.05
CA ILE A 512 15.25 -43.16 21.03
C ILE A 512 15.88 -43.13 19.64
N HIS A 513 15.67 -44.22 18.89
CA HIS A 513 16.09 -44.26 17.51
C HIS A 513 15.12 -43.42 16.66
N THR A 514 15.49 -42.20 16.37
CA THR A 514 14.69 -41.28 15.52
C THR A 514 14.99 -41.39 14.02
N GLY A 515 15.98 -42.22 13.64
CA GLY A 515 16.51 -42.27 12.27
C GLY A 515 17.12 -40.92 11.88
N ASP A 516 16.79 -40.43 10.68
CA ASP A 516 17.26 -39.12 10.19
C ASP A 516 16.43 -37.93 10.74
N ARG A 517 15.53 -38.17 11.70
CA ARG A 517 14.64 -37.16 12.29
C ARG A 517 15.26 -36.55 13.53
N LEU A 518 15.10 -35.24 13.70
CA LEU A 518 15.58 -34.52 14.85
C LEU A 518 14.42 -33.88 15.60
N VAL A 519 14.27 -34.16 16.88
CA VAL A 519 13.34 -33.40 17.75
C VAL A 519 14.00 -32.09 18.13
N ILE A 520 13.45 -30.98 17.63
CA ILE A 520 14.03 -29.64 17.81
C ILE A 520 13.38 -28.88 18.95
N LEU A 521 12.16 -29.27 19.36
CA LEU A 521 11.43 -28.58 20.39
C LEU A 521 10.37 -29.49 21.04
N VAL A 522 10.22 -29.38 22.36
CA VAL A 522 9.19 -30.08 23.15
C VAL A 522 8.32 -29.04 23.83
N ARG A 523 7.01 -29.11 23.62
CA ARG A 523 6.01 -28.30 24.37
C ARG A 523 5.39 -29.17 25.44
N ARG A 524 5.60 -28.79 26.71
CA ARG A 524 5.09 -29.49 27.89
C ARG A 524 4.34 -28.52 28.79
N GLY A 525 3.03 -28.73 29.00
CA GLY A 525 2.22 -27.89 29.90
C GLY A 525 2.28 -26.38 29.61
N GLY A 526 2.40 -25.99 28.34
CA GLY A 526 2.53 -24.58 27.93
C GLY A 526 3.95 -24.02 27.96
N GLN A 527 4.95 -24.76 28.45
CA GLN A 527 6.36 -24.39 28.40
C GLN A 527 7.04 -24.96 27.17
N ILE A 528 8.00 -24.21 26.64
CA ILE A 528 8.83 -24.59 25.50
C ILE A 528 10.18 -25.05 26.04
N LEU A 529 10.56 -26.30 25.71
CA LEU A 529 11.85 -26.91 26.05
C LEU A 529 12.61 -27.15 24.76
N ILE A 530 13.86 -26.71 24.71
CA ILE A 530 14.81 -27.16 23.68
C ILE A 530 15.40 -28.47 24.22
N PRO A 531 15.15 -29.61 23.58
CA PRO A 531 15.57 -30.88 24.13
C PRO A 531 17.06 -31.13 23.92
N ASP A 532 17.66 -31.78 24.87
CA ASP A 532 18.98 -32.40 24.80
C ASP A 532 18.88 -33.95 24.81
N GLY A 533 20.01 -34.66 24.76
CA GLY A 533 20.01 -36.12 24.76
C GLY A 533 19.39 -36.75 26.01
N ASP A 534 19.43 -36.07 27.16
CA ASP A 534 18.94 -36.55 28.44
C ASP A 534 17.48 -36.17 28.70
N THR A 535 16.87 -35.38 27.81
CA THR A 535 15.48 -34.97 27.91
C THR A 535 14.54 -36.17 27.80
N VAL A 536 13.87 -36.50 28.90
CA VAL A 536 12.86 -37.56 28.96
C VAL A 536 11.52 -37.05 28.43
N LEU A 537 10.97 -37.76 27.45
CA LEU A 537 9.67 -37.43 26.84
C LEU A 537 8.54 -37.98 27.73
N ARG A 538 7.46 -37.18 27.88
CA ARG A 538 6.32 -37.50 28.75
C ARG A 538 5.00 -37.51 27.97
N LEU A 539 4.02 -38.20 28.53
CA LEU A 539 2.65 -38.22 27.99
C LEU A 539 2.09 -36.79 27.79
N GLY A 540 1.55 -36.52 26.63
CA GLY A 540 0.99 -35.21 26.28
C GLY A 540 2.00 -34.19 25.80
N ASP A 541 3.30 -34.52 25.73
CA ASP A 541 4.30 -33.67 25.08
C ASP A 541 3.98 -33.50 23.60
N ARG A 542 4.04 -32.26 23.11
CA ARG A 542 3.99 -31.97 21.68
C ARG A 542 5.40 -31.73 21.19
N LEU A 543 5.85 -32.59 20.30
CA LEU A 543 7.19 -32.56 19.72
C LEU A 543 7.14 -31.85 18.38
N VAL A 544 8.06 -30.92 18.15
CA VAL A 544 8.34 -30.39 16.81
C VAL A 544 9.56 -31.15 16.28
N ILE A 545 9.37 -31.85 15.18
CA ILE A 545 10.35 -32.76 14.61
C ILE A 545 10.71 -32.26 13.21
N ASN A 546 12.00 -32.20 12.90
CA ASN A 546 12.50 -32.04 11.54
C ASN A 546 12.65 -33.39 10.86
N ASP A 547 12.04 -33.60 9.71
CA ASP A 547 12.17 -34.77 8.86
C ASP A 547 12.67 -34.36 7.47
N PRO A 548 13.97 -34.41 7.19
CA PRO A 548 14.56 -33.96 5.94
C PRO A 548 14.12 -34.79 4.71
N GLN A 549 13.51 -35.96 4.92
CA GLN A 549 13.04 -36.83 3.85
C GLN A 549 11.55 -36.70 3.57
N SER A 550 10.80 -35.90 4.35
CA SER A 550 9.39 -35.64 4.10
C SER A 550 9.25 -34.82 2.82
N LYS A 551 8.74 -35.43 1.77
CA LYS A 551 8.27 -34.68 0.59
C LYS A 551 6.98 -33.97 0.97
N SER A 552 7.00 -32.63 0.95
CA SER A 552 5.82 -31.76 1.10
C SER A 552 4.80 -31.96 0.00
#